data_6173d083c796fb591ecd60150827121f
#
_entry.id   6173d083c796fb591ecd60150827121f
#
_cell.length_a   1.000
_cell.length_b   1.000
_cell.length_c   1.000
_cell.angle_alpha   90.00
_cell.angle_beta   90.00
_cell.angle_gamma   90.00
#
_symmetry.space_group_name_H-M   'P 1'
#
loop_
_entity.id
_entity.type
_entity.pdbx_description
1 polymer ?
#
loop_
_entity_poly.entity_id
_entity_poly.type
_entity_poly.pdbx_seq_one_letter_code
_entity_poly.pdbx_strand_id
1 'polypeptide(L)'
;MSAIIRLLLLLAGMPLLGFALFVLLFWMGVGASMTILFYRGIVLAIGVAIVIGLFSAWIGARNGDSSLPVAAAAVSLSFNVCFLVLLPVTVDRSVTVYLLSTIERRQDSGVDSAALQRAFVDGYVVKMGAVDRRLDEQKKSGNIAVAPDGKVRLTPQGRRFMQFSRIVARLFGTDPRFVAAAAEAPLPPRQHRHRNLSKHN
;
A
#
# COMPACT_ATOMS: atom_id res chain seq x y z
N MET A 1 -12.79 34.30 -22.56
CA MET A 1 -12.68 33.48 -21.35
C MET A 1 -11.64 34.12 -20.43
N SER A 2 -11.98 34.47 -19.19
CA SER A 2 -11.04 35.15 -18.29
C SER A 2 -9.83 34.25 -17.99
N ALA A 3 -8.65 34.84 -17.75
CA ALA A 3 -7.43 34.12 -17.40
C ALA A 3 -7.63 33.17 -16.19
N ILE A 4 -8.46 33.62 -15.23
CA ILE A 4 -8.81 32.85 -14.02
C ILE A 4 -9.59 31.56 -14.38
N ILE A 5 -10.60 31.66 -15.24
CA ILE A 5 -11.40 30.47 -15.66
C ILE A 5 -10.51 29.48 -16.38
N ARG A 6 -9.62 29.96 -17.24
CA ARG A 6 -8.67 29.10 -17.95
C ARG A 6 -7.69 28.39 -16.99
N LEU A 7 -7.18 29.13 -16.00
CA LEU A 7 -6.30 28.59 -14.98
C LEU A 7 -7.01 27.51 -14.15
N LEU A 8 -8.24 27.76 -13.69
CA LEU A 8 -9.05 26.81 -12.94
C LEU A 8 -9.36 25.55 -13.76
N LEU A 9 -9.72 25.70 -15.03
CA LEU A 9 -9.97 24.56 -15.92
C LEU A 9 -8.70 23.70 -16.13
N LEU A 10 -7.53 24.33 -16.24
CA LEU A 10 -6.28 23.60 -16.37
C LEU A 10 -5.87 22.94 -15.06
N LEU A 11 -6.00 23.62 -13.92
CA LEU A 11 -5.66 23.07 -12.60
C LEU A 11 -6.60 21.94 -12.17
N ALA A 12 -7.86 21.93 -12.60
CA ALA A 12 -8.79 20.84 -12.33
C ALA A 12 -8.74 19.74 -13.42
N GLY A 13 -8.68 20.14 -14.67
CA GLY A 13 -8.74 19.23 -15.83
C GLY A 13 -7.51 18.36 -15.97
N MET A 14 -6.30 18.91 -15.75
CA MET A 14 -5.06 18.15 -15.88
C MET A 14 -4.89 17.03 -14.85
N PRO A 15 -5.18 17.24 -13.54
CA PRO A 15 -5.19 16.16 -12.57
C PRO A 15 -6.24 15.08 -12.86
N LEU A 16 -7.44 15.46 -13.32
CA LEU A 16 -8.47 14.49 -13.70
C LEU A 16 -8.06 13.66 -14.93
N LEU A 17 -7.46 14.29 -15.93
CA LEU A 17 -6.89 13.58 -17.08
C LEU A 17 -5.74 12.66 -16.64
N GLY A 18 -4.85 13.14 -15.78
CA GLY A 18 -3.78 12.36 -15.19
C GLY A 18 -4.30 11.18 -14.40
N PHE A 19 -5.36 11.38 -13.61
CA PHE A 19 -6.00 10.31 -12.85
C PHE A 19 -6.64 9.25 -13.75
N ALA A 20 -7.37 9.67 -14.77
CA ALA A 20 -7.95 8.75 -15.75
C ALA A 20 -6.88 7.91 -16.45
N LEU A 21 -5.77 8.54 -16.86
CA LEU A 21 -4.62 7.84 -17.43
C LEU A 21 -3.98 6.87 -16.43
N PHE A 22 -3.80 7.29 -15.17
CA PHE A 22 -3.25 6.45 -14.11
C PHE A 22 -4.10 5.19 -13.88
N VAL A 23 -5.42 5.34 -13.76
CA VAL A 23 -6.35 4.22 -13.59
C VAL A 23 -6.33 3.30 -14.83
N LEU A 24 -6.31 3.88 -16.03
CA LEU A 24 -6.23 3.13 -17.28
C LEU A 24 -4.96 2.27 -17.35
N LEU A 25 -3.80 2.83 -17.01
CA LEU A 25 -2.52 2.10 -16.99
C LEU A 25 -2.54 0.93 -15.98
N PHE A 26 -3.16 1.14 -14.81
CA PHE A 26 -3.39 0.06 -13.85
C PHE A 26 -4.28 -1.04 -14.42
N TRP A 27 -5.39 -0.66 -15.04
CA TRP A 27 -6.36 -1.58 -15.65
C TRP A 27 -5.73 -2.38 -16.80
N MET A 28 -4.91 -1.74 -17.63
CA MET A 28 -4.16 -2.40 -18.70
C MET A 28 -3.02 -3.32 -18.21
N GLY A 29 -2.78 -3.40 -16.90
CA GLY A 29 -1.74 -4.26 -16.33
C GLY A 29 -0.31 -3.72 -16.50
N VAL A 30 -0.12 -2.44 -16.82
CA VAL A 30 1.22 -1.85 -16.95
C VAL A 30 1.98 -2.00 -15.64
N GLY A 31 3.21 -2.52 -15.70
CA GLY A 31 4.04 -2.78 -14.52
C GLY A 31 3.56 -3.94 -13.63
N ALA A 32 2.73 -4.87 -14.13
CA ALA A 32 2.23 -6.02 -13.36
C ALA A 32 3.33 -6.98 -12.87
N SER A 33 4.53 -6.91 -13.43
CA SER A 33 5.71 -7.62 -12.93
C SER A 33 6.20 -7.11 -11.56
N MET A 34 5.83 -5.90 -11.18
CA MET A 34 6.11 -5.35 -9.85
C MET A 34 5.13 -5.93 -8.83
N THR A 35 5.62 -6.81 -7.97
CA THR A 35 4.79 -7.52 -6.98
C THR A 35 4.27 -6.62 -5.84
N ILE A 36 4.91 -5.47 -5.60
CA ILE A 36 4.50 -4.53 -4.54
C ILE A 36 3.66 -3.42 -5.18
N LEU A 37 2.34 -3.43 -4.88
CA LEU A 37 1.35 -2.48 -5.40
C LEU A 37 1.79 -1.02 -5.22
N PHE A 38 2.34 -0.68 -4.05
CA PHE A 38 2.82 0.67 -3.76
C PHE A 38 3.91 1.13 -4.74
N TYR A 39 4.95 0.32 -4.98
CA TYR A 39 6.04 0.71 -5.90
C TYR A 39 5.57 0.80 -7.34
N ARG A 40 4.72 -0.14 -7.77
CA ARG A 40 4.07 -0.06 -9.09
C ARG A 40 3.30 1.24 -9.24
N GLY A 41 2.48 1.59 -8.24
CA GLY A 41 1.69 2.81 -8.25
C GLY A 41 2.52 4.09 -8.29
N ILE A 42 3.61 4.17 -7.51
CA ILE A 42 4.51 5.33 -7.53
C ILE A 42 5.16 5.52 -8.91
N VAL A 43 5.68 4.43 -9.50
CA VAL A 43 6.30 4.50 -10.84
C VAL A 43 5.29 4.97 -11.89
N LEU A 44 4.07 4.45 -11.87
CA LEU A 44 3.00 4.88 -12.78
C LEU A 44 2.59 6.34 -12.53
N ALA A 45 2.48 6.77 -11.27
CA ALA A 45 2.14 8.15 -10.93
C ALA A 45 3.21 9.15 -11.43
N ILE A 46 4.49 8.81 -11.31
CA ILE A 46 5.59 9.61 -11.84
C ILE A 46 5.52 9.64 -13.37
N GLY A 47 5.33 8.51 -14.04
CA GLY A 47 5.20 8.44 -15.49
C GLY A 47 4.05 9.29 -16.00
N VAL A 48 2.88 9.20 -15.36
CA VAL A 48 1.71 10.04 -15.69
C VAL A 48 2.01 11.53 -15.47
N ALA A 49 2.66 11.89 -14.36
CA ALA A 49 3.01 13.29 -14.08
C ALA A 49 3.94 13.86 -15.17
N ILE A 50 4.90 13.08 -15.66
CA ILE A 50 5.78 13.47 -16.77
C ILE A 50 4.94 13.70 -18.04
N VAL A 51 4.03 12.79 -18.40
CA VAL A 51 3.15 12.93 -19.56
C VAL A 51 2.28 14.17 -19.45
N ILE A 52 1.66 14.42 -18.30
CA ILE A 52 0.83 15.59 -18.04
C ILE A 52 1.68 16.88 -18.11
N GLY A 53 2.90 16.86 -17.57
CA GLY A 53 3.84 17.99 -17.65
C GLY A 53 4.20 18.33 -19.09
N LEU A 54 4.59 17.32 -19.90
CA LEU A 54 4.93 17.50 -21.31
C LEU A 54 3.74 17.99 -22.14
N PHE A 55 2.55 17.43 -21.91
CA PHE A 55 1.32 17.86 -22.56
C PHE A 55 0.95 19.31 -22.20
N SER A 56 1.08 19.67 -20.93
CA SER A 56 0.86 21.04 -20.46
C SER A 56 1.91 22.01 -21.03
N ALA A 57 3.17 21.59 -21.17
CA ALA A 57 4.23 22.37 -21.80
C ALA A 57 3.92 22.65 -23.27
N TRP A 58 3.45 21.65 -24.00
CA TRP A 58 3.04 21.81 -25.40
C TRP A 58 1.88 22.82 -25.57
N ILE A 59 0.90 22.79 -24.64
CA ILE A 59 -0.17 23.79 -24.61
C ILE A 59 0.38 25.15 -24.18
N GLY A 60 1.24 25.20 -23.15
CA GLY A 60 1.83 26.42 -22.59
C GLY A 60 2.73 27.16 -23.58
N ALA A 61 3.53 26.42 -24.37
CA ALA A 61 4.38 27.01 -25.42
C ALA A 61 3.60 27.81 -26.43
N ARG A 62 2.35 27.46 -26.70
CA ARG A 62 1.43 28.21 -27.58
C ARG A 62 0.90 29.49 -26.94
N ASN A 63 1.02 29.66 -25.61
CA ASN A 63 0.42 30.72 -24.84
C ASN A 63 1.43 31.55 -24.04
N GLY A 64 2.75 31.26 -24.13
CA GLY A 64 3.81 32.01 -23.46
C GLY A 64 3.88 31.79 -21.93
N ASP A 65 3.26 30.76 -21.37
CA ASP A 65 3.26 30.48 -19.92
C ASP A 65 4.08 29.24 -19.61
N SER A 66 5.23 29.41 -18.94
CA SER A 66 6.18 28.36 -18.60
C SER A 66 5.95 27.75 -17.20
N SER A 67 5.14 28.37 -16.34
CA SER A 67 4.89 27.86 -14.97
C SER A 67 3.84 26.76 -14.93
N LEU A 68 2.91 26.77 -15.88
CA LEU A 68 1.77 25.85 -15.95
C LEU A 68 2.16 24.36 -16.03
N PRO A 69 3.19 23.95 -16.82
CA PRO A 69 3.59 22.54 -16.90
C PRO A 69 4.04 21.95 -15.59
N VAL A 70 4.82 22.71 -14.81
CA VAL A 70 5.32 22.28 -13.50
C VAL A 70 4.19 22.12 -12.50
N ALA A 71 3.27 23.11 -12.45
CA ALA A 71 2.11 23.06 -11.58
C ALA A 71 1.18 21.87 -11.93
N ALA A 72 0.89 21.66 -13.21
CA ALA A 72 0.05 20.54 -13.66
C ALA A 72 0.65 19.17 -13.32
N ALA A 73 1.96 18.98 -13.55
CA ALA A 73 2.67 17.76 -13.19
C ALA A 73 2.66 17.52 -11.68
N ALA A 74 2.96 18.54 -10.87
CA ALA A 74 2.99 18.45 -9.41
C ALA A 74 1.62 18.10 -8.83
N VAL A 75 0.55 18.76 -9.29
CA VAL A 75 -0.82 18.50 -8.81
C VAL A 75 -1.27 17.09 -9.24
N SER A 76 -1.01 16.67 -10.48
CA SER A 76 -1.32 15.33 -10.96
C SER A 76 -0.57 14.25 -10.16
N LEU A 77 0.72 14.43 -9.91
CA LEU A 77 1.52 13.52 -9.09
C LEU A 77 0.95 13.40 -7.68
N SER A 78 0.73 14.54 -7.02
CA SER A 78 0.21 14.59 -5.65
C SER A 78 -1.15 13.91 -5.53
N PHE A 79 -2.06 14.17 -6.46
CA PHE A 79 -3.39 13.56 -6.49
C PHE A 79 -3.31 12.05 -6.66
N ASN A 80 -2.54 11.57 -7.65
CA ASN A 80 -2.39 10.14 -7.91
C ASN A 80 -1.72 9.39 -6.74
N VAL A 81 -0.71 10.00 -6.11
CA VAL A 81 -0.04 9.41 -4.93
C VAL A 81 -0.98 9.39 -3.72
N CYS A 82 -1.71 10.47 -3.45
CA CYS A 82 -2.71 10.50 -2.38
C CYS A 82 -3.80 9.44 -2.61
N PHE A 83 -4.35 9.36 -3.82
CA PHE A 83 -5.33 8.34 -4.18
C PHE A 83 -4.77 6.92 -3.97
N LEU A 84 -3.56 6.64 -4.49
CA LEU A 84 -2.90 5.34 -4.34
C LEU A 84 -2.77 4.92 -2.88
N VAL A 85 -2.30 5.82 -2.02
CA VAL A 85 -2.05 5.52 -0.60
C VAL A 85 -3.35 5.38 0.17
N LEU A 86 -4.31 6.29 -0.04
CA LEU A 86 -5.56 6.31 0.72
C LEU A 86 -6.53 5.19 0.34
N LEU A 87 -6.52 4.72 -0.91
CA LEU A 87 -7.49 3.71 -1.38
C LEU A 87 -6.82 2.38 -1.74
N PRO A 88 -6.15 2.19 -2.89
CA PRO A 88 -5.66 0.88 -3.29
C PRO A 88 -4.73 0.22 -2.26
N VAL A 89 -3.73 0.97 -1.74
CA VAL A 89 -2.77 0.43 -0.77
C VAL A 89 -3.44 0.14 0.57
N THR A 90 -4.36 0.99 1.01
CA THR A 90 -5.11 0.78 2.25
C THR A 90 -6.01 -0.46 2.14
N VAL A 91 -6.74 -0.63 1.03
CA VAL A 91 -7.58 -1.82 0.81
C VAL A 91 -6.74 -3.09 0.75
N ASP A 92 -5.61 -3.10 0.02
CA ASP A 92 -4.70 -4.26 -0.09
C ASP A 92 -4.13 -4.70 1.27
N ARG A 93 -4.05 -3.78 2.23
CA ARG A 93 -3.48 -4.02 3.57
C ARG A 93 -4.50 -4.06 4.70
N SER A 94 -5.79 -3.92 4.39
CA SER A 94 -6.82 -3.71 5.41
C SER A 94 -7.30 -5.01 6.03
N VAL A 95 -6.98 -5.20 7.30
CA VAL A 95 -7.62 -6.20 8.16
C VAL A 95 -9.12 -5.95 8.25
N THR A 96 -9.54 -4.68 8.33
CA THR A 96 -10.96 -4.30 8.42
C THR A 96 -11.75 -4.76 7.18
N VAL A 97 -11.22 -4.53 5.98
CA VAL A 97 -11.88 -4.98 4.74
C VAL A 97 -12.01 -6.51 4.71
N TYR A 98 -10.98 -7.24 5.14
CA TYR A 98 -11.03 -8.70 5.25
C TYR A 98 -12.12 -9.17 6.22
N LEU A 99 -12.19 -8.56 7.41
CA LEU A 99 -13.21 -8.91 8.42
C LEU A 99 -14.62 -8.59 7.91
N LEU A 100 -14.84 -7.42 7.31
CA LEU A 100 -16.13 -7.06 6.73
C LEU A 100 -16.54 -8.01 5.61
N SER A 101 -15.63 -8.42 4.73
CA SER A 101 -15.93 -9.39 3.69
C SER A 101 -16.27 -10.79 4.25
N THR A 102 -15.70 -11.12 5.41
CA THR A 102 -16.04 -12.37 6.12
C THR A 102 -17.44 -12.32 6.73
N ILE A 103 -17.82 -11.17 7.30
CA ILE A 103 -19.17 -10.93 7.83
C ILE A 103 -20.19 -10.95 6.69
N GLU A 104 -19.93 -10.26 5.58
CA GLU A 104 -20.79 -10.20 4.42
C GLU A 104 -21.14 -11.61 3.88
N ARG A 105 -20.14 -12.50 3.78
CA ARG A 105 -20.36 -13.89 3.33
C ARG A 105 -21.24 -14.71 4.26
N ARG A 106 -21.42 -14.29 5.51
CA ARG A 106 -22.19 -14.98 6.55
C ARG A 106 -23.37 -14.14 7.05
N GLN A 107 -23.83 -13.19 6.25
CA GLN A 107 -24.82 -12.20 6.65
C GLN A 107 -26.09 -12.86 7.17
N ASP A 108 -26.57 -13.95 6.54
CA ASP A 108 -27.82 -14.63 6.90
C ASP A 108 -27.74 -15.40 8.24
N SER A 109 -26.56 -15.93 8.58
CA SER A 109 -26.35 -16.72 9.82
C SER A 109 -25.76 -15.90 10.96
N GLY A 110 -25.21 -14.72 10.65
CA GLY A 110 -24.37 -13.96 11.56
C GLY A 110 -23.03 -14.63 11.85
N VAL A 111 -22.15 -13.93 12.56
CA VAL A 111 -20.87 -14.46 12.97
C VAL A 111 -20.44 -13.85 14.31
N ASP A 112 -20.03 -14.68 15.26
CA ASP A 112 -19.55 -14.21 16.55
C ASP A 112 -18.07 -13.76 16.48
N SER A 113 -17.62 -13.01 17.49
CA SER A 113 -16.27 -12.48 17.56
C SER A 113 -15.18 -13.56 17.55
N ALA A 114 -15.42 -14.70 18.19
CA ALA A 114 -14.47 -15.81 18.24
C ALA A 114 -14.33 -16.49 16.86
N ALA A 115 -15.42 -16.63 16.13
CA ALA A 115 -15.40 -17.14 14.77
C ALA A 115 -14.71 -16.17 13.80
N LEU A 116 -14.90 -14.84 13.97
CA LEU A 116 -14.15 -13.84 13.21
C LEU A 116 -12.65 -13.88 13.49
N GLN A 117 -12.27 -14.02 14.77
CA GLN A 117 -10.85 -14.16 15.14
C GLN A 117 -10.23 -15.39 14.51
N ARG A 118 -10.90 -16.56 14.58
CA ARG A 118 -10.44 -17.78 13.90
C ARG A 118 -10.33 -17.59 12.39
N ALA A 119 -11.34 -17.02 11.76
CA ALA A 119 -11.32 -16.73 10.33
C ALA A 119 -10.16 -15.81 9.93
N PHE A 120 -9.87 -14.81 10.75
CA PHE A 120 -8.72 -13.93 10.52
C PHE A 120 -7.40 -14.67 10.61
N VAL A 121 -7.18 -15.45 11.67
CA VAL A 121 -5.92 -16.20 11.84
C VAL A 121 -5.76 -17.23 10.73
N ASP A 122 -6.75 -18.10 10.53
CA ASP A 122 -6.65 -19.21 9.57
C ASP A 122 -6.70 -18.72 8.11
N GLY A 123 -7.52 -17.73 7.82
CA GLY A 123 -7.73 -17.19 6.48
C GLY A 123 -6.68 -16.15 6.09
N TYR A 124 -6.65 -15.03 6.81
CA TYR A 124 -5.80 -13.90 6.44
C TYR A 124 -4.32 -14.15 6.76
N VAL A 125 -4.02 -14.60 8.00
CA VAL A 125 -2.63 -14.78 8.42
C VAL A 125 -2.03 -16.02 7.76
N VAL A 126 -2.70 -17.17 7.85
CA VAL A 126 -2.14 -18.48 7.42
C VAL A 126 -2.36 -18.72 5.93
N LYS A 127 -3.64 -18.79 5.46
CA LYS A 127 -3.92 -19.18 4.06
C LYS A 127 -3.48 -18.13 3.05
N MET A 128 -3.69 -16.84 3.35
CA MET A 128 -3.24 -15.74 2.49
C MET A 128 -1.76 -15.41 2.67
N GLY A 129 -1.07 -16.00 3.65
CA GLY A 129 0.35 -15.75 3.91
C GLY A 129 0.65 -14.28 4.21
N ALA A 130 -0.21 -13.61 5.00
CA ALA A 130 -0.08 -12.16 5.21
C ALA A 130 1.27 -11.78 5.83
N VAL A 131 1.80 -12.59 6.75
CA VAL A 131 3.12 -12.36 7.37
C VAL A 131 4.23 -12.54 6.36
N ASP A 132 4.20 -13.62 5.57
CA ASP A 132 5.23 -13.91 4.57
C ASP A 132 5.30 -12.82 3.51
N ARG A 133 4.14 -12.34 3.02
CA ARG A 133 4.09 -11.19 2.09
C ARG A 133 4.74 -9.95 2.69
N ARG A 134 4.49 -9.65 3.97
CA ARG A 134 5.11 -8.49 4.64
C ARG A 134 6.62 -8.66 4.82
N LEU A 135 7.07 -9.86 5.17
CA LEU A 135 8.50 -10.16 5.23
C LEU A 135 9.18 -10.00 3.87
N ASP A 136 8.56 -10.50 2.80
CA ASP A 136 9.08 -10.32 1.43
C ASP A 136 9.16 -8.85 1.02
N GLU A 137 8.12 -8.05 1.31
CA GLU A 137 8.13 -6.60 1.08
C GLU A 137 9.27 -5.92 1.84
N GLN A 138 9.43 -6.24 3.12
CA GLN A 138 10.49 -5.64 3.95
C GLN A 138 11.89 -6.08 3.53
N LYS A 139 12.05 -7.31 3.06
CA LYS A 139 13.31 -7.81 2.48
C LYS A 139 13.63 -7.06 1.18
N LYS A 140 12.66 -6.92 0.27
CA LYS A 140 12.81 -6.15 -0.99
C LYS A 140 13.11 -4.68 -0.74
N SER A 141 12.54 -4.10 0.32
CA SER A 141 12.81 -2.72 0.75
C SER A 141 14.14 -2.57 1.48
N GLY A 142 14.88 -3.64 1.75
CA GLY A 142 16.15 -3.59 2.46
C GLY A 142 16.05 -3.34 3.97
N ASN A 143 14.87 -3.42 4.57
CA ASN A 143 14.66 -3.19 6.00
C ASN A 143 15.02 -4.40 6.87
N ILE A 144 14.92 -5.60 6.31
CA ILE A 144 15.28 -6.84 6.97
C ILE A 144 16.24 -7.67 6.13
N ALA A 145 17.01 -8.52 6.82
CA ALA A 145 17.81 -9.58 6.23
C ALA A 145 17.40 -10.93 6.84
N VAL A 146 17.39 -11.97 6.01
CA VAL A 146 17.16 -13.35 6.44
C VAL A 146 18.50 -14.04 6.49
N ALA A 147 18.90 -14.53 7.67
CA ALA A 147 20.14 -15.26 7.87
C ALA A 147 20.02 -16.72 7.34
N PRO A 148 21.13 -17.43 7.12
CA PRO A 148 21.13 -18.83 6.65
C PRO A 148 20.37 -19.79 7.59
N ASP A 149 20.26 -19.45 8.88
CA ASP A 149 19.49 -20.18 9.88
C ASP A 149 17.97 -19.88 9.84
N GLY A 150 17.52 -19.11 8.84
CA GLY A 150 16.12 -18.69 8.67
C GLY A 150 15.68 -17.55 9.58
N LYS A 151 16.54 -17.02 10.46
CA LYS A 151 16.19 -15.94 11.37
C LYS A 151 16.15 -14.59 10.64
N VAL A 152 15.13 -13.83 10.94
CA VAL A 152 14.91 -12.49 10.38
C VAL A 152 15.51 -11.45 11.33
N ARG A 153 16.28 -10.50 10.78
CA ARG A 153 16.92 -9.42 11.54
C ARG A 153 16.73 -8.07 10.85
N LEU A 154 16.60 -7.00 11.64
CA LEU A 154 16.61 -5.64 11.10
C LEU A 154 18.00 -5.26 10.57
N THR A 155 18.04 -4.69 9.39
CA THR A 155 19.23 -4.04 8.84
C THR A 155 19.45 -2.66 9.50
N PRO A 156 20.60 -1.99 9.25
CA PRO A 156 20.78 -0.59 9.64
C PRO A 156 19.67 0.33 9.08
N GLN A 157 19.22 0.08 7.84
CA GLN A 157 18.12 0.80 7.21
C GLN A 157 16.80 0.55 7.95
N GLY A 158 16.47 -0.71 8.28
CA GLY A 158 15.28 -1.06 9.04
C GLY A 158 15.27 -0.43 10.43
N ARG A 159 16.42 -0.34 11.10
CA ARG A 159 16.52 0.39 12.39
C ARG A 159 16.23 1.88 12.25
N ARG A 160 16.75 2.55 11.19
CA ARG A 160 16.42 3.95 10.89
C ARG A 160 14.95 4.15 10.60
N PHE A 161 14.36 3.24 9.82
CA PHE A 161 12.93 3.25 9.54
C PHE A 161 12.10 3.13 10.82
N MET A 162 12.46 2.25 11.76
CA MET A 162 11.79 2.13 13.05
C MET A 162 11.96 3.35 13.95
N GLN A 163 13.12 4.01 13.92
CA GLN A 163 13.32 5.28 14.63
C GLN A 163 12.40 6.38 14.07
N PHE A 164 12.35 6.52 12.76
CA PHE A 164 11.43 7.45 12.07
C PHE A 164 9.96 7.13 12.44
N SER A 165 9.56 5.87 12.39
CA SER A 165 8.20 5.44 12.73
C SER A 165 7.81 5.82 14.16
N ARG A 166 8.74 5.71 15.13
CA ARG A 166 8.51 6.14 16.52
C ARG A 166 8.33 7.66 16.64
N ILE A 167 9.09 8.44 15.87
CA ILE A 167 8.92 9.91 15.80
C ILE A 167 7.54 10.26 15.27
N VAL A 168 7.13 9.66 14.14
CA VAL A 168 5.81 9.86 13.56
C VAL A 168 4.70 9.46 14.54
N ALA A 169 4.84 8.30 15.18
CA ALA A 169 3.86 7.83 16.16
C ALA A 169 3.66 8.79 17.32
N ARG A 170 4.75 9.40 17.84
CA ARG A 170 4.68 10.41 18.90
C ARG A 170 4.03 11.70 18.42
N LEU A 171 4.40 12.19 17.21
CA LEU A 171 3.87 13.43 16.67
C LEU A 171 2.36 13.38 16.40
N PHE A 172 1.87 12.22 15.94
CA PHE A 172 0.46 12.05 15.58
C PHE A 172 -0.37 11.31 16.63
N GLY A 173 0.19 11.00 17.80
CA GLY A 173 -0.53 10.34 18.89
C GLY A 173 -1.06 8.95 18.54
N THR A 174 -0.36 8.20 17.66
CA THR A 174 -0.78 6.83 17.31
C THR A 174 -0.50 5.87 18.46
N ASP A 175 -1.23 4.74 18.50
CA ASP A 175 -1.05 3.74 19.55
C ASP A 175 0.42 3.25 19.58
N PRO A 176 1.13 3.42 20.71
CA PRO A 176 2.54 3.07 20.83
C PRO A 176 2.82 1.58 20.64
N ARG A 177 1.82 0.71 20.80
CA ARG A 177 1.96 -0.74 20.59
C ARG A 177 2.35 -1.12 19.16
N PHE A 178 2.05 -0.26 18.18
CA PHE A 178 2.46 -0.49 16.79
C PHE A 178 3.97 -0.27 16.53
N VAL A 179 4.64 0.51 17.40
CA VAL A 179 6.05 0.87 17.21
C VAL A 179 6.96 0.41 18.35
N ALA A 180 6.37 -0.09 19.44
CA ALA A 180 7.04 -0.74 20.54
C ALA A 180 6.54 -2.18 20.61
N ALA A 181 7.41 -3.17 20.34
CA ALA A 181 7.05 -4.56 20.61
C ALA A 181 6.62 -4.68 22.09
N ALA A 182 5.49 -5.31 22.35
CA ALA A 182 5.15 -5.72 23.70
C ALA A 182 6.32 -6.57 24.24
N ALA A 183 6.76 -6.31 25.46
CA ALA A 183 7.74 -7.16 26.13
C ALA A 183 7.28 -8.62 25.98
N GLU A 184 8.17 -9.48 25.49
CA GLU A 184 7.87 -10.85 25.08
C GLU A 184 7.05 -11.59 26.14
N ALA A 185 5.79 -11.87 25.82
CA ALA A 185 5.15 -13.05 26.38
C ALA A 185 5.89 -14.27 25.76
N PRO A 186 6.35 -15.25 26.56
CA PRO A 186 6.98 -16.46 26.04
C PRO A 186 6.07 -17.05 24.94
N LEU A 187 6.61 -17.28 23.74
CA LEU A 187 5.86 -17.96 22.70
C LEU A 187 5.39 -19.30 23.24
N PRO A 188 4.11 -19.65 23.13
CA PRO A 188 3.64 -20.96 23.52
C PRO A 188 4.48 -22.01 22.77
N PRO A 189 4.89 -23.10 23.44
CA PRO A 189 5.69 -24.15 22.82
C PRO A 189 5.00 -24.62 21.53
N ARG A 190 5.76 -24.68 20.43
CA ARG A 190 5.24 -25.22 19.16
C ARG A 190 4.64 -26.59 19.42
N GLN A 191 3.33 -26.69 19.39
CA GLN A 191 2.68 -27.99 19.30
C GLN A 191 3.09 -28.61 17.96
N HIS A 192 4.04 -29.54 18.00
CA HIS A 192 4.30 -30.43 16.90
C HIS A 192 3.02 -31.19 16.60
N ARG A 193 2.29 -30.77 15.61
CA ARG A 193 1.17 -31.49 15.04
C ARG A 193 1.74 -32.78 14.46
N HIS A 194 1.75 -33.82 15.25
CA HIS A 194 1.99 -35.18 14.75
C HIS A 194 0.99 -35.44 13.64
N ARG A 195 1.47 -35.46 12.42
CA ARG A 195 0.75 -35.91 11.24
C ARG A 195 0.55 -37.42 11.39
N ASN A 196 -0.51 -37.81 12.07
CA ASN A 196 -0.96 -39.22 12.04
C ASN A 196 -1.43 -39.49 10.60
N LEU A 197 -0.49 -39.97 9.79
CA LEU A 197 -0.81 -40.74 8.60
C LEU A 197 -1.22 -42.14 9.09
N SER A 198 -2.46 -42.29 9.56
CA SER A 198 -3.03 -43.61 9.72
C SER A 198 -3.32 -44.15 8.33
N LYS A 199 -2.55 -45.17 8.00
CA LYS A 199 -2.76 -46.12 6.92
C LYS A 199 -4.17 -46.69 7.03
N HIS A 200 -5.00 -46.53 6.02
CA HIS A 200 -6.08 -47.45 5.77
C HIS A 200 -5.68 -48.34 4.60
N ASN A 201 -5.49 -49.62 4.96
CA ASN A 201 -5.56 -50.73 4.04
C ASN A 201 -6.97 -50.85 3.48
#